data_ecb2de4ea60c491caf2dd8f574b24e92
#
_entry.id   ecb2de4ea60c491caf2dd8f574b24e92
#
_cell.length_a   1.000
_cell.length_b   1.000
_cell.length_c   1.000
_cell.angle_alpha   90.00
_cell.angle_beta   90.00
_cell.angle_gamma   90.00
#
_symmetry.space_group_name_H-M   'P 1'
#
loop_
_entity.id
_entity.type
_entity.pdbx_description
1 polymer ?
#
loop_
_entity_poly.entity_id
_entity_poly.type
_entity_poly.pdbx_seq_one_letter_code
_entity_poly.pdbx_strand_id
1 'polypeptide(L)'
;MTIEKVKGFRDIFAPQSLKREKIIGIMQEKARLFGFMPVETPTIEYDELLRGDNENDEAVSDRFKLKDKGNRELGLRFEFTSQLPRIFKEFPNIKLPWRRYQFGNVFRDEPLRADRFREFSQFDADIIGDESIKADAECLAFAKSVLDELKISAEIRINNRKLLNSILENAGITKNTPQTLREIDKLDKLPRKEVEANLKKIISQDSTKKIFSLLEKDISYFLKNKFSGANEISELEKLGRIYGFKISFSPTLMRGFSYYTGNVWEIWSKDKNASLAGGGRYDDKVGRCINRKIPAVGISFGTLIDYEKVDVMDKATEFIVISLNKDKEAIKLAQQLRSKGKSCVIYYGKPSKALEYANANFIRNAVFVGEKEIKSKKFKIKNLKTGKESILKI
;
A
#
# COMPACT_ATOMS: atom_id res chain seq x y z
N MET A 1 -15.07 14.09 -31.01
CA MET A 1 -14.30 14.29 -29.79
C MET A 1 -14.73 13.20 -28.81
N THR A 2 -13.83 12.31 -28.39
CA THR A 2 -14.15 11.25 -27.43
C THR A 2 -14.07 11.87 -26.04
N ILE A 3 -15.21 11.89 -25.30
CA ILE A 3 -15.28 12.38 -23.92
C ILE A 3 -15.28 11.16 -22.98
N GLU A 4 -14.25 10.33 -23.11
CA GLU A 4 -14.09 9.13 -22.31
C GLU A 4 -12.75 9.19 -21.55
N LYS A 5 -12.75 8.61 -20.36
CA LYS A 5 -11.48 8.47 -19.59
C LYS A 5 -10.55 7.45 -20.25
N VAL A 6 -9.28 7.61 -20.06
CA VAL A 6 -8.25 6.67 -20.54
C VAL A 6 -8.51 5.30 -19.92
N LYS A 7 -8.39 4.23 -20.72
CA LYS A 7 -8.57 2.85 -20.25
C LYS A 7 -7.59 2.52 -19.12
N GLY A 8 -8.12 1.96 -18.03
CA GLY A 8 -7.32 1.60 -16.84
C GLY A 8 -7.17 2.73 -15.83
N PHE A 9 -7.75 3.90 -16.09
CA PHE A 9 -7.87 5.02 -15.15
C PHE A 9 -9.29 5.12 -14.61
N ARG A 10 -9.47 5.68 -13.41
CA ARG A 10 -10.79 5.76 -12.77
C ARG A 10 -10.99 7.04 -11.98
N ASP A 11 -12.21 7.52 -11.97
CA ASP A 11 -12.68 8.53 -11.04
C ASP A 11 -13.14 7.83 -9.76
N ILE A 12 -12.82 8.38 -8.62
CA ILE A 12 -13.14 7.79 -7.30
C ILE A 12 -13.96 8.80 -6.51
N PHE A 13 -15.24 8.47 -6.29
CA PHE A 13 -16.19 9.28 -5.53
C PHE A 13 -16.50 8.69 -4.17
N ALA A 14 -17.18 9.45 -3.31
CA ALA A 14 -17.74 8.94 -2.08
C ALA A 14 -18.76 7.80 -2.34
N PRO A 15 -18.79 6.75 -1.52
CA PRO A 15 -18.08 6.58 -0.26
C PRO A 15 -16.63 6.07 -0.40
N GLN A 16 -16.20 5.65 -1.60
CA GLN A 16 -14.88 5.05 -1.78
C GLN A 16 -13.74 6.04 -1.53
N SER A 17 -13.88 7.30 -1.97
CA SER A 17 -12.87 8.34 -1.69
C SER A 17 -12.70 8.60 -0.19
N LEU A 18 -13.78 8.57 0.59
CA LEU A 18 -13.72 8.71 2.05
C LEU A 18 -13.02 7.53 2.73
N LYS A 19 -13.20 6.31 2.20
CA LYS A 19 -12.48 5.12 2.70
C LYS A 19 -10.98 5.27 2.48
N ARG A 20 -10.59 5.68 1.29
CA ARG A 20 -9.19 5.91 0.94
C ARG A 20 -8.57 6.98 1.84
N GLU A 21 -9.23 8.13 2.01
CA GLU A 21 -8.78 9.21 2.89
C GLU A 21 -8.56 8.70 4.32
N LYS A 22 -9.50 7.93 4.87
CA LYS A 22 -9.36 7.35 6.21
C LYS A 22 -8.17 6.40 6.32
N ILE A 23 -8.02 5.47 5.36
CA ILE A 23 -6.92 4.50 5.34
C ILE A 23 -5.58 5.23 5.26
N ILE A 24 -5.46 6.19 4.34
CA ILE A 24 -4.24 6.99 4.15
C ILE A 24 -3.91 7.78 5.44
N GLY A 25 -4.91 8.41 6.06
CA GLY A 25 -4.73 9.15 7.31
C GLY A 25 -4.20 8.26 8.44
N ILE A 26 -4.73 7.03 8.57
CA ILE A 26 -4.23 6.05 9.55
C ILE A 26 -2.79 5.65 9.23
N MET A 27 -2.46 5.37 7.96
CA MET A 27 -1.10 5.03 7.55
C MET A 27 -0.10 6.15 7.88
N GLN A 28 -0.45 7.41 7.59
CA GLN A 28 0.38 8.58 7.89
C GLN A 28 0.58 8.78 9.39
N GLU A 29 -0.48 8.62 10.20
CA GLU A 29 -0.40 8.69 11.65
C GLU A 29 0.51 7.60 12.23
N LYS A 30 0.31 6.34 11.80
CA LYS A 30 1.16 5.23 12.25
C LYS A 30 2.61 5.42 11.79
N ALA A 31 2.85 5.85 10.54
CA ALA A 31 4.19 6.14 10.05
C ALA A 31 4.90 7.18 10.94
N ARG A 32 4.22 8.26 11.33
CA ARG A 32 4.75 9.27 12.25
C ARG A 32 5.12 8.68 13.61
N LEU A 33 4.29 7.76 14.16
CA LEU A 33 4.57 7.10 15.44
C LEU A 33 5.81 6.19 15.38
N PHE A 34 6.12 5.63 14.21
CA PHE A 34 7.35 4.85 13.98
C PHE A 34 8.54 5.71 13.53
N GLY A 35 8.41 7.04 13.56
CA GLY A 35 9.48 7.97 13.22
C GLY A 35 9.76 8.11 11.72
N PHE A 36 8.85 7.64 10.85
CA PHE A 36 8.97 7.88 9.43
C PHE A 36 8.58 9.33 9.08
N MET A 37 9.39 9.98 8.24
CA MET A 37 9.16 11.33 7.77
C MET A 37 8.60 11.32 6.33
N PRO A 38 7.68 12.23 5.99
CA PRO A 38 7.12 12.31 4.65
C PRO A 38 8.17 12.76 3.64
N VAL A 39 8.13 12.16 2.45
CA VAL A 39 8.94 12.53 1.29
C VAL A 39 8.04 12.60 0.07
N GLU A 40 8.26 13.59 -0.76
CA GLU A 40 7.63 13.70 -2.07
C GLU A 40 8.71 13.71 -3.17
N THR A 41 8.49 12.94 -4.21
CA THR A 41 9.37 12.88 -5.39
C THR A 41 8.58 13.20 -6.65
N PRO A 42 9.23 13.66 -7.72
CA PRO A 42 8.58 13.89 -9.00
C PRO A 42 7.81 12.67 -9.52
N THR A 43 6.68 12.92 -10.16
CA THR A 43 5.89 11.89 -10.83
C THR A 43 6.55 11.43 -12.14
N ILE A 44 7.28 12.34 -12.77
CA ILE A 44 8.01 12.09 -14.02
C ILE A 44 9.49 12.06 -13.71
N GLU A 45 10.17 11.03 -14.19
CA GLU A 45 11.61 10.84 -14.07
C GLU A 45 12.22 10.54 -15.44
N TYR A 46 13.54 10.62 -15.57
CA TYR A 46 14.22 10.11 -16.76
C TYR A 46 13.98 8.60 -16.90
N ASP A 47 13.70 8.15 -18.12
CA ASP A 47 13.44 6.72 -18.40
C ASP A 47 14.62 5.84 -18.00
N GLU A 48 15.84 6.32 -18.17
CA GLU A 48 17.07 5.62 -17.76
C GLU A 48 17.09 5.32 -16.25
N LEU A 49 16.67 6.29 -15.40
CA LEU A 49 16.58 6.08 -13.95
C LEU A 49 15.54 5.02 -13.60
N LEU A 50 14.36 5.09 -14.23
CA LEU A 50 13.26 4.16 -13.97
C LEU A 50 13.60 2.75 -14.43
N ARG A 51 14.22 2.62 -15.59
CA ARG A 51 14.67 1.35 -16.15
C ARG A 51 15.71 0.67 -15.26
N GLY A 52 16.73 1.42 -14.85
CA GLY A 52 17.82 0.90 -14.04
C GLY A 52 18.44 -0.36 -14.65
N ASP A 53 18.90 -1.28 -13.78
CA ASP A 53 19.54 -2.53 -14.19
C ASP A 53 18.53 -3.71 -14.28
N ASN A 54 17.25 -3.47 -14.07
CA ASN A 54 16.21 -4.49 -13.91
C ASN A 54 15.18 -4.47 -15.05
N GLU A 55 15.60 -4.27 -16.28
CA GLU A 55 14.70 -4.17 -17.46
C GLU A 55 13.78 -5.38 -17.63
N ASN A 56 14.19 -6.55 -17.14
CA ASN A 56 13.44 -7.79 -17.25
C ASN A 56 12.36 -7.95 -16.16
N ASP A 57 12.27 -7.03 -15.20
CA ASP A 57 11.19 -7.03 -14.22
C ASP A 57 9.90 -6.54 -14.88
N GLU A 58 8.79 -7.25 -14.71
CA GLU A 58 7.50 -6.96 -15.33
C GLU A 58 7.06 -5.51 -15.11
N ALA A 59 7.14 -5.01 -13.88
CA ALA A 59 6.75 -3.64 -13.56
C ALA A 59 7.66 -2.57 -14.22
N VAL A 60 8.91 -2.90 -14.53
CA VAL A 60 9.84 -2.01 -15.24
C VAL A 60 9.52 -1.99 -16.73
N SER A 61 9.17 -3.15 -17.32
CA SER A 61 8.77 -3.25 -18.73
C SER A 61 7.46 -2.52 -19.00
N ASP A 62 6.53 -2.55 -18.04
CA ASP A 62 5.19 -1.97 -18.13
C ASP A 62 5.13 -0.48 -17.69
N ARG A 63 6.26 0.22 -17.61
CA ARG A 63 6.25 1.65 -17.30
C ARG A 63 5.74 2.49 -18.46
N PHE A 64 4.97 3.53 -18.18
CA PHE A 64 4.59 4.53 -19.18
C PHE A 64 5.82 5.34 -19.63
N LYS A 65 6.08 5.37 -20.93
CA LYS A 65 7.16 6.13 -21.55
C LYS A 65 6.62 7.42 -22.15
N LEU A 66 7.37 8.51 -21.98
CA LEU A 66 7.00 9.84 -22.42
C LEU A 66 8.18 10.50 -23.14
N LYS A 67 7.88 11.52 -23.92
CA LYS A 67 8.89 12.47 -24.44
C LYS A 67 8.43 13.88 -24.16
N ASP A 68 9.35 14.71 -23.72
CA ASP A 68 9.07 16.14 -23.60
C ASP A 68 9.36 16.90 -24.91
N LYS A 69 9.10 18.23 -24.91
CA LYS A 69 9.37 19.09 -26.06
C LYS A 69 10.86 19.16 -26.43
N GLY A 70 11.77 18.81 -25.52
CA GLY A 70 13.20 18.72 -25.73
C GLY A 70 13.67 17.34 -26.19
N ASN A 71 12.75 16.44 -26.58
CA ASN A 71 13.01 15.05 -26.99
C ASN A 71 13.72 14.18 -25.93
N ARG A 72 13.63 14.57 -24.63
CA ARG A 72 14.17 13.73 -23.56
C ARG A 72 13.28 12.54 -23.30
N GLU A 73 13.88 11.34 -23.14
CA GLU A 73 13.17 10.12 -22.78
C GLU A 73 12.83 10.17 -21.29
N LEU A 74 11.55 10.16 -20.99
CA LEU A 74 10.97 10.27 -19.67
C LEU A 74 10.02 9.09 -19.41
N GLY A 75 9.63 8.89 -18.17
CA GLY A 75 8.58 7.95 -17.78
C GLY A 75 7.80 8.40 -16.57
N LEU A 76 6.61 7.82 -16.40
CA LEU A 76 5.87 7.94 -15.15
C LEU A 76 6.43 6.94 -14.14
N ARG A 77 6.54 7.37 -12.87
CA ARG A 77 6.96 6.47 -11.78
C ARG A 77 5.99 5.31 -11.64
N PHE A 78 6.51 4.10 -11.52
CA PHE A 78 5.73 2.87 -11.33
C PHE A 78 5.85 2.30 -9.90
N GLU A 79 6.71 2.89 -9.08
CA GLU A 79 6.97 2.65 -7.65
C GLU A 79 7.68 3.87 -7.05
N PHE A 80 8.03 3.83 -5.73
CA PHE A 80 8.76 4.91 -5.07
C PHE A 80 10.22 4.57 -4.70
N THR A 81 10.68 3.37 -5.02
CA THR A 81 12.04 2.92 -4.67
C THR A 81 13.06 3.32 -5.75
N SER A 82 12.62 3.39 -7.02
CA SER A 82 13.50 3.68 -8.17
C SER A 82 14.12 5.08 -8.13
N GLN A 83 13.50 6.04 -7.42
CA GLN A 83 14.02 7.40 -7.24
C GLN A 83 15.12 7.51 -6.17
N LEU A 84 15.23 6.53 -5.26
CA LEU A 84 16.16 6.61 -4.13
C LEU A 84 17.62 6.78 -4.55
N PRO A 85 18.15 6.09 -5.57
CA PRO A 85 19.52 6.31 -6.03
C PRO A 85 19.80 7.75 -6.44
N ARG A 86 18.85 8.44 -7.12
CA ARG A 86 18.97 9.85 -7.50
C ARG A 86 18.97 10.74 -6.27
N ILE A 87 18.09 10.49 -5.31
CA ILE A 87 18.01 11.26 -4.07
C ILE A 87 19.36 11.24 -3.34
N PHE A 88 19.98 10.07 -3.19
CA PHE A 88 21.28 9.95 -2.51
C PHE A 88 22.44 10.53 -3.32
N LYS A 89 22.32 10.61 -4.65
CA LYS A 89 23.27 11.32 -5.49
C LYS A 89 23.16 12.84 -5.33
N GLU A 90 21.92 13.36 -5.28
CA GLU A 90 21.65 14.81 -5.13
C GLU A 90 21.86 15.30 -3.69
N PHE A 91 21.54 14.44 -2.70
CA PHE A 91 21.61 14.75 -1.27
C PHE A 91 22.50 13.76 -0.52
N PRO A 92 23.83 13.74 -0.77
CA PRO A 92 24.74 12.73 -0.21
C PRO A 92 24.90 12.80 1.32
N ASN A 93 24.49 13.92 1.93
CA ASN A 93 24.61 14.19 3.37
C ASN A 93 23.39 13.76 4.19
N ILE A 94 22.42 13.07 3.60
CA ILE A 94 21.28 12.49 4.35
C ILE A 94 21.82 11.64 5.50
N LYS A 95 21.36 11.94 6.73
CA LYS A 95 21.77 11.20 7.92
C LYS A 95 21.11 9.82 7.95
N LEU A 96 21.92 8.81 8.20
CA LEU A 96 21.47 7.41 8.32
C LEU A 96 21.41 6.98 9.80
N PRO A 97 20.48 6.11 10.19
CA PRO A 97 19.44 5.55 9.35
C PRO A 97 18.36 6.59 9.01
N TRP A 98 17.94 6.64 7.75
CA TRP A 98 16.88 7.51 7.28
C TRP A 98 15.57 6.73 7.18
N ARG A 99 14.54 7.21 7.88
CA ARG A 99 13.19 6.66 7.88
C ARG A 99 12.30 7.57 7.06
N ARG A 100 11.82 7.09 5.95
CA ARG A 100 10.93 7.87 5.07
C ARG A 100 9.63 7.14 4.80
N TYR A 101 8.54 7.88 4.55
CA TYR A 101 7.39 7.35 3.85
C TYR A 101 7.01 8.25 2.68
N GLN A 102 6.37 7.67 1.68
CA GLN A 102 5.82 8.40 0.54
C GLN A 102 4.45 7.83 0.20
N PHE A 103 3.49 8.72 -0.06
CA PHE A 103 2.18 8.38 -0.57
C PHE A 103 1.97 9.09 -1.90
N GLY A 104 1.30 8.43 -2.86
CA GLY A 104 0.93 9.03 -4.14
C GLY A 104 0.54 8.00 -5.19
N ASN A 105 0.25 8.48 -6.38
CA ASN A 105 -0.08 7.62 -7.51
C ASN A 105 1.17 7.11 -8.20
N VAL A 106 1.09 5.86 -8.62
CA VAL A 106 2.05 5.17 -9.49
C VAL A 106 1.32 4.62 -10.71
N PHE A 107 2.08 4.38 -11.78
CA PHE A 107 1.52 4.14 -13.10
C PHE A 107 2.17 2.92 -13.74
N ARG A 108 1.36 1.97 -14.23
CA ARG A 108 1.83 0.77 -14.95
C ARG A 108 0.94 0.51 -16.15
N ASP A 109 1.53 0.38 -17.31
CA ASP A 109 0.81 0.07 -18.57
C ASP A 109 0.58 -1.44 -18.71
N GLU A 110 0.09 -2.05 -17.63
CA GLU A 110 -0.25 -3.47 -17.58
C GLU A 110 -1.53 -3.78 -18.38
N PRO A 111 -1.69 -5.03 -18.86
CA PRO A 111 -2.98 -5.52 -19.33
C PRO A 111 -4.07 -5.37 -18.28
N LEU A 112 -5.22 -4.85 -18.69
CA LEU A 112 -6.35 -4.60 -17.78
C LEU A 112 -6.90 -5.90 -17.21
N ARG A 113 -7.14 -5.90 -15.89
CA ARG A 113 -7.86 -6.94 -15.15
C ARG A 113 -8.89 -6.29 -14.24
N ALA A 114 -9.86 -7.06 -13.74
CA ALA A 114 -10.98 -6.54 -12.96
C ALA A 114 -10.55 -5.72 -11.72
N ASP A 115 -9.42 -6.06 -11.13
CA ASP A 115 -8.87 -5.49 -9.88
C ASP A 115 -7.54 -4.75 -10.06
N ARG A 116 -7.08 -4.57 -11.32
CA ARG A 116 -5.83 -3.89 -11.66
C ARG A 116 -6.06 -2.69 -12.55
N PHE A 117 -5.62 -1.54 -12.09
CA PHE A 117 -5.68 -0.27 -12.78
C PHE A 117 -4.28 0.19 -13.19
N ARG A 118 -4.21 0.95 -14.27
CA ARG A 118 -2.94 1.52 -14.76
C ARG A 118 -2.47 2.72 -13.93
N GLU A 119 -3.39 3.35 -13.20
CA GLU A 119 -3.11 4.34 -12.17
C GLU A 119 -3.67 3.84 -10.85
N PHE A 120 -2.82 3.74 -9.84
CA PHE A 120 -3.22 3.35 -8.49
C PHE A 120 -2.33 4.01 -7.46
N SER A 121 -2.83 4.12 -6.23
CA SER A 121 -2.03 4.72 -5.16
C SER A 121 -1.21 3.69 -4.43
N GLN A 122 0.00 4.08 -4.03
CA GLN A 122 0.88 3.35 -3.13
C GLN A 122 1.22 4.19 -1.91
N PHE A 123 1.48 3.52 -0.81
CA PHE A 123 2.09 4.08 0.40
C PHE A 123 3.30 3.22 0.74
N ASP A 124 4.48 3.77 0.60
CA ASP A 124 5.74 3.09 0.87
C ASP A 124 6.38 3.66 2.13
N ALA A 125 6.92 2.79 2.98
CA ALA A 125 7.71 3.18 4.15
C ALA A 125 9.01 2.39 4.17
N ASP A 126 10.15 3.10 4.30
CA ASP A 126 11.48 2.51 4.22
C ASP A 126 12.39 2.98 5.35
N ILE A 127 13.25 2.08 5.79
CA ILE A 127 14.37 2.33 6.68
C ILE A 127 15.65 2.12 5.86
N ILE A 128 16.42 3.19 5.67
CA ILE A 128 17.58 3.22 4.80
C ILE A 128 18.81 3.50 5.64
N GLY A 129 19.85 2.65 5.50
CA GLY A 129 21.11 2.76 6.24
C GLY A 129 21.19 1.88 7.49
N ASP A 130 20.27 0.92 7.66
CA ASP A 130 20.30 -0.08 8.72
C ASP A 130 20.30 -1.50 8.13
N GLU A 131 21.39 -2.25 8.36
CA GLU A 131 21.55 -3.62 7.85
C GLU A 131 20.98 -4.69 8.77
N SER A 132 20.56 -4.32 9.98
CA SER A 132 20.09 -5.27 10.99
C SER A 132 18.68 -5.80 10.66
N ILE A 133 18.41 -7.05 11.03
CA ILE A 133 17.08 -7.68 10.93
C ILE A 133 16.04 -6.96 11.82
N LYS A 134 16.50 -6.13 12.76
CA LYS A 134 15.60 -5.28 13.58
C LYS A 134 14.85 -4.28 12.75
N ALA A 135 15.47 -3.71 11.70
CA ALA A 135 14.82 -2.82 10.78
C ALA A 135 13.72 -3.53 9.95
N ASP A 136 13.95 -4.80 9.56
CA ASP A 136 12.92 -5.64 8.92
C ASP A 136 11.72 -5.85 9.85
N ALA A 137 11.99 -6.18 11.11
CA ALA A 137 10.94 -6.38 12.12
C ALA A 137 10.14 -5.09 12.37
N GLU A 138 10.79 -3.94 12.36
CA GLU A 138 10.15 -2.65 12.58
C GLU A 138 9.24 -2.23 11.40
N CYS A 139 9.65 -2.49 10.15
CA CYS A 139 8.78 -2.34 8.98
C CYS A 139 7.52 -3.21 9.09
N LEU A 140 7.65 -4.45 9.52
CA LEU A 140 6.50 -5.34 9.72
C LEU A 140 5.64 -4.94 10.92
N ALA A 141 6.24 -4.42 12.00
CA ALA A 141 5.51 -3.89 13.15
C ALA A 141 4.69 -2.65 12.78
N PHE A 142 5.26 -1.75 11.97
CA PHE A 142 4.52 -0.63 11.38
C PHE A 142 3.31 -1.14 10.60
N ALA A 143 3.51 -2.07 9.69
CA ALA A 143 2.41 -2.65 8.91
C ALA A 143 1.34 -3.29 9.80
N LYS A 144 1.74 -4.06 10.81
CA LYS A 144 0.82 -4.66 11.78
C LYS A 144 -0.01 -3.60 12.50
N SER A 145 0.61 -2.48 12.91
CA SER A 145 -0.09 -1.39 13.60
C SER A 145 -1.17 -0.73 12.73
N VAL A 146 -0.93 -0.62 11.41
CA VAL A 146 -1.93 -0.13 10.44
C VAL A 146 -3.10 -1.10 10.33
N LEU A 147 -2.81 -2.40 10.20
CA LEU A 147 -3.84 -3.44 10.09
C LEU A 147 -4.70 -3.54 11.35
N ASP A 148 -4.10 -3.42 12.53
CA ASP A 148 -4.82 -3.46 13.81
C ASP A 148 -5.79 -2.29 13.94
N GLU A 149 -5.36 -1.08 13.60
CA GLU A 149 -6.20 0.11 13.62
C GLU A 149 -7.37 -0.02 12.64
N LEU A 150 -7.13 -0.59 11.48
CA LEU A 150 -8.15 -0.88 10.47
C LEU A 150 -9.00 -2.12 10.81
N LYS A 151 -8.64 -2.88 11.86
CA LYS A 151 -9.28 -4.14 12.26
C LYS A 151 -9.28 -5.20 11.14
N ILE A 152 -8.18 -5.26 10.39
CA ILE A 152 -8.01 -6.20 9.28
C ILE A 152 -7.18 -7.39 9.74
N SER A 153 -7.76 -8.59 9.63
CA SER A 153 -7.03 -9.84 9.86
C SER A 153 -6.25 -10.23 8.61
N ALA A 154 -4.94 -10.35 8.75
CA ALA A 154 -4.05 -10.75 7.66
C ALA A 154 -2.93 -11.66 8.15
N GLU A 155 -2.37 -12.43 7.23
CA GLU A 155 -1.21 -13.29 7.44
C GLU A 155 0.02 -12.60 6.87
N ILE A 156 1.13 -12.61 7.63
CA ILE A 156 2.43 -12.14 7.16
C ILE A 156 3.21 -13.34 6.66
N ARG A 157 3.32 -13.49 5.36
CA ARG A 157 4.11 -14.53 4.70
C ARG A 157 5.52 -14.04 4.46
N ILE A 158 6.51 -14.88 4.70
CA ILE A 158 7.92 -14.51 4.57
C ILE A 158 8.73 -15.56 3.83
N ASN A 159 9.72 -15.09 3.10
CA ASN A 159 10.83 -15.86 2.58
C ASN A 159 12.13 -15.03 2.66
N ASN A 160 13.23 -15.57 2.12
CA ASN A 160 14.50 -14.86 2.05
C ASN A 160 15.20 -15.13 0.73
N ARG A 161 15.71 -14.08 0.07
CA ARG A 161 16.37 -14.19 -1.23
C ARG A 161 17.64 -15.05 -1.18
N LYS A 162 18.41 -14.95 -0.09
CA LYS A 162 19.61 -15.79 0.11
C LYS A 162 19.23 -17.27 0.26
N LEU A 163 18.11 -17.54 0.97
CA LEU A 163 17.60 -18.91 1.10
C LEU A 163 17.16 -19.48 -0.24
N LEU A 164 16.44 -18.72 -1.03
CA LEU A 164 16.04 -19.14 -2.39
C LEU A 164 17.25 -19.46 -3.26
N ASN A 165 18.27 -18.61 -3.26
CA ASN A 165 19.50 -18.85 -4.01
C ASN A 165 20.20 -20.13 -3.50
N SER A 166 20.30 -20.32 -2.18
CA SER A 166 20.90 -21.50 -1.56
C SER A 166 20.14 -22.80 -1.87
N ILE A 167 18.80 -22.74 -2.00
CA ILE A 167 17.97 -23.85 -2.48
C ILE A 167 18.33 -24.22 -3.93
N LEU A 168 18.46 -23.22 -4.79
CA LEU A 168 18.81 -23.45 -6.20
C LEU A 168 20.23 -24.01 -6.36
N GLU A 169 21.20 -23.47 -5.62
CA GLU A 169 22.58 -23.97 -5.58
C GLU A 169 22.62 -25.43 -5.09
N ASN A 170 21.91 -25.74 -4.01
CA ASN A 170 21.79 -27.11 -3.52
C ASN A 170 21.14 -28.05 -4.54
N ALA A 171 20.22 -27.56 -5.37
CA ALA A 171 19.62 -28.32 -6.47
C ALA A 171 20.54 -28.40 -7.71
N GLY A 172 21.78 -27.87 -7.66
CA GLY A 172 22.74 -27.90 -8.75
C GLY A 172 22.47 -26.85 -9.83
N ILE A 173 21.73 -25.79 -9.51
CA ILE A 173 21.40 -24.73 -10.48
C ILE A 173 22.31 -23.54 -10.25
N THR A 174 23.27 -23.37 -11.16
CA THR A 174 24.21 -22.24 -11.21
C THR A 174 23.95 -21.30 -12.39
N LYS A 175 23.17 -21.78 -13.37
CA LYS A 175 22.75 -21.03 -14.56
C LYS A 175 21.23 -20.94 -14.57
N ASN A 176 20.69 -19.95 -15.27
CA ASN A 176 19.23 -19.72 -15.41
C ASN A 176 18.50 -19.44 -14.07
N THR A 177 19.21 -19.05 -13.02
CA THR A 177 18.63 -18.73 -11.70
C THR A 177 17.43 -17.76 -11.77
N PRO A 178 17.50 -16.60 -12.48
CA PRO A 178 16.38 -15.69 -12.57
C PRO A 178 15.15 -16.27 -13.27
N GLN A 179 15.36 -17.08 -14.32
CA GLN A 179 14.26 -17.74 -15.06
C GLN A 179 13.61 -18.81 -14.20
N THR A 180 14.42 -19.61 -13.49
CA THR A 180 13.94 -20.64 -12.56
C THR A 180 13.11 -20.02 -11.43
N LEU A 181 13.57 -18.94 -10.83
CA LEU A 181 12.83 -18.24 -9.78
C LEU A 181 11.51 -17.69 -10.31
N ARG A 182 11.50 -17.05 -11.49
CA ARG A 182 10.25 -16.58 -12.11
C ARG A 182 9.24 -17.69 -12.39
N GLU A 183 9.72 -18.89 -12.73
CA GLU A 183 8.82 -20.02 -12.95
C GLU A 183 8.28 -20.58 -11.65
N ILE A 184 9.08 -20.64 -10.57
CA ILE A 184 8.63 -21.05 -9.23
C ILE A 184 7.58 -20.06 -8.67
N ASP A 185 7.72 -18.75 -8.91
CA ASP A 185 6.76 -17.70 -8.49
C ASP A 185 5.33 -17.96 -9.02
N LYS A 186 5.21 -18.70 -10.12
CA LYS A 186 3.91 -19.05 -10.69
C LYS A 186 3.16 -20.13 -9.91
N LEU A 187 3.81 -20.80 -8.92
CA LEU A 187 3.16 -21.81 -8.08
C LEU A 187 1.96 -21.28 -7.31
N ASP A 188 1.91 -19.98 -7.02
CA ASP A 188 0.75 -19.35 -6.40
C ASP A 188 -0.45 -19.15 -7.36
N LYS A 189 -0.22 -19.28 -8.67
CA LYS A 189 -1.21 -18.98 -9.73
C LYS A 189 -1.51 -20.16 -10.63
N LEU A 190 -0.56 -21.08 -10.80
CA LEU A 190 -0.64 -22.21 -11.72
C LEU A 190 -0.56 -23.56 -10.98
N PRO A 191 -1.17 -24.62 -11.51
CA PRO A 191 -1.02 -25.96 -10.96
C PRO A 191 0.45 -26.42 -10.96
N ARG A 192 0.87 -27.07 -9.87
CA ARG A 192 2.24 -27.60 -9.71
C ARG A 192 2.76 -28.37 -10.93
N LYS A 193 1.89 -29.23 -11.53
CA LYS A 193 2.26 -30.03 -12.72
C LYS A 193 2.69 -29.17 -13.90
N GLU A 194 2.06 -28.02 -14.11
CA GLU A 194 2.37 -27.10 -15.17
C GLU A 194 3.71 -26.39 -14.93
N VAL A 195 3.92 -25.88 -13.70
CA VAL A 195 5.20 -25.26 -13.31
C VAL A 195 6.34 -26.28 -13.40
N GLU A 196 6.11 -27.53 -12.97
CA GLU A 196 7.11 -28.61 -13.09
C GLU A 196 7.45 -28.89 -14.55
N ALA A 197 6.47 -28.94 -15.46
CA ALA A 197 6.69 -29.13 -16.90
C ALA A 197 7.48 -27.98 -17.52
N ASN A 198 7.22 -26.74 -17.10
CA ASN A 198 7.95 -25.58 -17.57
C ASN A 198 9.38 -25.54 -17.04
N LEU A 199 9.59 -25.88 -15.77
CA LEU A 199 10.94 -25.96 -15.17
C LEU A 199 11.81 -26.99 -15.88
N LYS A 200 11.28 -28.13 -16.29
CA LYS A 200 12.01 -29.16 -17.05
C LYS A 200 12.51 -28.67 -18.42
N LYS A 201 11.97 -27.58 -18.95
CA LYS A 201 12.49 -26.92 -20.17
C LYS A 201 13.68 -26.01 -19.90
N ILE A 202 13.88 -25.59 -18.63
CA ILE A 202 14.89 -24.62 -18.20
C ILE A 202 16.06 -25.32 -17.53
N ILE A 203 15.77 -26.35 -16.72
CA ILE A 203 16.72 -27.08 -15.87
C ILE A 203 16.53 -28.59 -16.00
N SER A 204 17.46 -29.39 -15.45
CA SER A 204 17.38 -30.85 -15.49
C SER A 204 16.17 -31.38 -14.69
N GLN A 205 15.73 -32.60 -15.05
CA GLN A 205 14.66 -33.28 -14.32
C GLN A 205 15.01 -33.54 -12.86
N ASP A 206 16.26 -33.89 -12.57
CA ASP A 206 16.72 -34.18 -11.22
C ASP A 206 16.79 -32.90 -10.38
N SER A 207 17.29 -31.79 -10.93
CA SER A 207 17.23 -30.48 -10.29
C SER A 207 15.79 -30.04 -10.00
N THR A 208 14.85 -30.27 -10.97
CA THR A 208 13.44 -29.96 -10.78
C THR A 208 12.86 -30.74 -9.61
N LYS A 209 13.06 -32.07 -9.53
CA LYS A 209 12.60 -32.89 -8.41
C LYS A 209 13.15 -32.39 -7.07
N LYS A 210 14.46 -32.07 -7.05
CA LYS A 210 15.14 -31.62 -5.84
C LYS A 210 14.61 -30.28 -5.35
N ILE A 211 14.34 -29.33 -6.24
CA ILE A 211 13.67 -28.04 -5.90
C ILE A 211 12.33 -28.33 -5.21
N PHE A 212 11.44 -29.08 -5.85
CA PHE A 212 10.12 -29.35 -5.26
C PHE A 212 10.20 -30.04 -3.90
N SER A 213 11.14 -30.98 -3.73
CA SER A 213 11.41 -31.60 -2.42
C SER A 213 11.86 -30.60 -1.37
N LEU A 214 12.67 -29.59 -1.74
CA LEU A 214 13.13 -28.54 -0.83
C LEU A 214 12.03 -27.53 -0.53
N LEU A 215 11.20 -27.16 -1.50
CA LEU A 215 10.07 -26.22 -1.30
C LEU A 215 8.98 -26.78 -0.38
N GLU A 216 8.98 -28.09 -0.11
CA GLU A 216 8.07 -28.74 0.86
C GLU A 216 8.63 -28.74 2.31
N LYS A 217 9.87 -28.28 2.52
CA LYS A 217 10.51 -28.27 3.85
C LYS A 217 10.10 -27.02 4.64
N ASP A 218 10.06 -27.18 5.94
CA ASP A 218 9.88 -26.10 6.90
C ASP A 218 11.21 -25.36 7.18
N ILE A 219 11.13 -24.25 7.90
CA ILE A 219 12.31 -23.45 8.23
C ILE A 219 13.30 -24.22 9.10
N SER A 220 12.87 -25.18 9.91
CA SER A 220 13.73 -25.96 10.81
C SER A 220 14.68 -26.86 10.02
N TYR A 221 14.23 -27.39 8.88
CA TYR A 221 15.10 -28.14 7.98
C TYR A 221 16.25 -27.27 7.46
N PHE A 222 15.95 -26.05 7.00
CA PHE A 222 16.95 -25.14 6.44
C PHE A 222 17.93 -24.64 7.51
N LEU A 223 17.47 -24.40 8.72
CA LEU A 223 18.32 -24.06 9.88
C LEU A 223 19.28 -25.20 10.21
N LYS A 224 18.77 -26.44 10.34
CA LYS A 224 19.57 -27.63 10.65
C LYS A 224 20.64 -27.87 9.59
N ASN A 225 20.31 -27.66 8.33
CA ASN A 225 21.23 -27.89 7.21
C ASN A 225 22.03 -26.64 6.82
N LYS A 226 21.98 -25.57 7.62
CA LYS A 226 22.78 -24.32 7.48
C LYS A 226 22.62 -23.63 6.12
N PHE A 227 21.41 -23.65 5.56
CA PHE A 227 21.10 -22.89 4.34
C PHE A 227 21.24 -21.38 4.61
N SER A 228 21.84 -20.65 3.67
CA SER A 228 21.99 -19.20 3.76
C SER A 228 20.60 -18.52 3.86
N GLY A 229 20.48 -17.48 4.68
CA GLY A 229 19.21 -16.74 4.87
C GLY A 229 18.23 -17.36 5.86
N ALA A 230 18.37 -18.66 6.24
CA ALA A 230 17.45 -19.30 7.19
C ALA A 230 17.51 -18.67 8.58
N ASN A 231 18.73 -18.31 9.05
CA ASN A 231 18.91 -17.64 10.34
C ASN A 231 18.23 -16.25 10.38
N GLU A 232 18.23 -15.50 9.27
CA GLU A 232 17.59 -14.19 9.18
C GLU A 232 16.08 -14.30 9.36
N ILE A 233 15.44 -15.33 8.78
CA ILE A 233 14.00 -15.62 8.97
C ILE A 233 13.74 -15.98 10.45
N SER A 234 14.56 -16.85 11.05
CA SER A 234 14.40 -17.25 12.45
C SER A 234 14.57 -16.08 13.43
N GLU A 235 15.53 -15.18 13.16
CA GLU A 235 15.71 -13.96 13.94
C GLU A 235 14.50 -13.03 13.81
N LEU A 236 14.01 -12.81 12.59
CA LEU A 236 12.83 -11.99 12.34
C LEU A 236 11.59 -12.58 13.03
N GLU A 237 11.44 -13.90 13.07
CA GLU A 237 10.35 -14.55 13.80
C GLU A 237 10.40 -14.25 15.30
N LYS A 238 11.60 -14.32 15.92
CA LYS A 238 11.80 -13.98 17.33
C LYS A 238 11.45 -12.53 17.61
N LEU A 239 11.94 -11.60 16.78
CA LEU A 239 11.63 -10.18 16.89
C LEU A 239 10.14 -9.91 16.70
N GLY A 240 9.49 -10.57 15.73
CA GLY A 240 8.05 -10.46 15.48
C GLY A 240 7.22 -10.81 16.71
N ARG A 241 7.60 -11.86 17.46
CA ARG A 241 6.93 -12.23 18.71
C ARG A 241 7.03 -11.12 19.77
N ILE A 242 8.15 -10.42 19.84
CA ILE A 242 8.35 -9.27 20.76
C ILE A 242 7.45 -8.11 20.35
N TYR A 243 7.32 -7.83 19.03
CA TYR A 243 6.43 -6.82 18.48
C TYR A 243 4.95 -7.24 18.45
N GLY A 244 4.61 -8.46 18.88
CA GLY A 244 3.24 -8.95 18.94
C GLY A 244 2.65 -9.44 17.62
N PHE A 245 3.47 -9.80 16.64
CA PHE A 245 3.02 -10.42 15.40
C PHE A 245 3.68 -11.78 15.13
N LYS A 246 3.01 -12.59 14.30
CA LYS A 246 3.52 -13.87 13.83
C LYS A 246 3.79 -13.79 12.33
N ILE A 247 4.81 -14.52 11.88
CA ILE A 247 5.10 -14.70 10.47
C ILE A 247 4.91 -16.16 10.08
N SER A 248 4.54 -16.40 8.82
CA SER A 248 4.42 -17.72 8.21
C SER A 248 5.51 -17.89 7.16
N PHE A 249 6.39 -18.85 7.34
CA PHE A 249 7.38 -19.17 6.32
C PHE A 249 6.66 -19.73 5.08
N SER A 250 6.98 -19.16 3.92
CA SER A 250 6.45 -19.56 2.62
C SER A 250 7.60 -19.73 1.62
N PRO A 251 8.09 -20.97 1.41
CA PRO A 251 9.27 -21.21 0.57
C PRO A 251 9.05 -20.88 -0.90
N THR A 252 7.80 -20.75 -1.35
CA THR A 252 7.42 -20.36 -2.70
C THR A 252 7.27 -18.86 -2.88
N LEU A 253 7.23 -18.09 -1.78
CA LEU A 253 7.06 -16.64 -1.86
C LEU A 253 8.25 -15.99 -2.55
N MET A 254 7.97 -15.36 -3.66
CA MET A 254 8.89 -14.50 -4.40
C MET A 254 8.23 -13.16 -4.66
N ARG A 255 9.02 -12.12 -4.77
CA ARG A 255 8.53 -10.78 -5.12
C ARG A 255 8.86 -10.49 -6.58
N GLY A 256 7.98 -9.74 -7.26
CA GLY A 256 8.12 -9.41 -8.67
C GLY A 256 9.31 -8.51 -9.04
N PHE A 257 10.07 -8.03 -8.04
CA PHE A 257 11.27 -7.23 -8.25
C PHE A 257 12.53 -8.02 -7.93
N SER A 258 13.49 -8.00 -8.85
CA SER A 258 14.76 -8.72 -8.76
C SER A 258 15.75 -8.09 -7.78
N TYR A 259 15.52 -6.87 -7.33
CA TYR A 259 16.45 -6.10 -6.48
C TYR A 259 16.49 -6.53 -5.00
N TYR A 260 15.63 -7.44 -4.55
CA TYR A 260 15.67 -7.90 -3.15
C TYR A 260 16.91 -8.74 -2.87
N THR A 261 17.52 -8.50 -1.68
CA THR A 261 18.79 -9.08 -1.26
C THR A 261 18.69 -9.95 0.00
N GLY A 262 17.63 -9.83 0.77
CA GLY A 262 17.42 -10.53 2.05
C GLY A 262 15.98 -10.98 2.22
N ASN A 263 15.40 -10.72 3.41
CA ASN A 263 14.01 -11.05 3.70
C ASN A 263 13.05 -10.38 2.72
N VAL A 264 12.03 -11.12 2.30
CA VAL A 264 10.91 -10.66 1.47
C VAL A 264 9.61 -11.11 2.12
N TRP A 265 8.58 -10.29 2.03
CA TRP A 265 7.27 -10.60 2.64
C TRP A 265 6.09 -10.13 1.83
N GLU A 266 4.96 -10.76 2.10
CA GLU A 266 3.64 -10.31 1.69
C GLU A 266 2.68 -10.36 2.89
N ILE A 267 1.83 -9.36 2.96
CA ILE A 267 0.72 -9.31 3.89
C ILE A 267 -0.54 -9.73 3.14
N TRP A 268 -1.04 -10.90 3.49
CA TRP A 268 -2.11 -11.57 2.77
C TRP A 268 -3.43 -11.49 3.53
N SER A 269 -4.45 -10.92 2.90
CA SER A 269 -5.81 -10.92 3.45
C SER A 269 -6.52 -12.23 3.17
N LYS A 270 -6.94 -12.91 4.23
CA LYS A 270 -7.77 -14.12 4.12
C LYS A 270 -9.14 -13.82 3.51
N ASP A 271 -9.70 -12.66 3.82
CA ASP A 271 -11.02 -12.23 3.37
C ASP A 271 -11.11 -11.95 1.87
N LYS A 272 -10.03 -11.39 1.29
CA LYS A 272 -9.96 -11.04 -0.14
C LYS A 272 -9.21 -12.08 -0.97
N ASN A 273 -8.51 -13.02 -0.31
CA ASN A 273 -7.57 -13.92 -0.96
C ASN A 273 -6.57 -13.17 -1.86
N ALA A 274 -6.03 -12.06 -1.36
CA ALA A 274 -5.16 -11.16 -2.09
C ALA A 274 -4.09 -10.53 -1.19
N SER A 275 -2.96 -10.16 -1.78
CA SER A 275 -1.89 -9.39 -1.12
C SER A 275 -2.34 -7.95 -0.90
N LEU A 276 -2.30 -7.47 0.35
CA LEU A 276 -2.61 -6.09 0.74
C LEU A 276 -1.38 -5.18 0.69
N ALA A 277 -0.23 -5.75 1.02
CA ALA A 277 1.05 -5.08 1.06
C ALA A 277 2.18 -6.07 0.84
N GLY A 278 3.34 -5.57 0.49
CA GLY A 278 4.51 -6.38 0.38
C GLY A 278 5.79 -5.56 0.41
N GLY A 279 6.90 -6.23 0.70
CA GLY A 279 8.18 -5.55 0.84
C GLY A 279 9.33 -6.51 1.02
N GLY A 280 10.44 -5.96 1.52
CA GLY A 280 11.64 -6.72 1.81
C GLY A 280 12.88 -5.86 1.85
N ARG A 281 14.03 -6.51 2.01
CA ARG A 281 15.37 -5.90 2.06
C ARG A 281 16.00 -5.80 0.68
N TYR A 282 16.59 -4.62 0.36
CA TYR A 282 17.14 -4.29 -0.96
C TYR A 282 18.43 -3.45 -0.85
N ASP A 283 19.47 -4.04 -0.26
CA ASP A 283 20.71 -3.36 0.18
C ASP A 283 21.55 -2.76 -0.96
N ASP A 284 21.41 -3.26 -2.18
CA ASP A 284 22.27 -2.89 -3.30
C ASP A 284 21.66 -1.80 -4.20
N LYS A 285 20.38 -1.44 -3.99
CA LYS A 285 19.67 -0.54 -4.90
C LYS A 285 19.95 0.94 -4.63
N VAL A 286 19.91 1.36 -3.35
CA VAL A 286 19.91 2.79 -2.99
C VAL A 286 21.22 3.48 -3.34
N GLY A 287 22.34 2.87 -3.04
CA GLY A 287 23.67 3.45 -3.22
C GLY A 287 24.31 3.24 -4.60
N ARG A 288 23.62 2.58 -5.53
CA ARG A 288 24.21 2.18 -6.83
C ARG A 288 24.77 3.35 -7.65
N CYS A 289 24.08 4.51 -7.66
CA CYS A 289 24.51 5.67 -8.44
C CYS A 289 25.70 6.42 -7.84
N ILE A 290 26.10 6.08 -6.60
CA ILE A 290 27.22 6.69 -5.89
C ILE A 290 28.27 5.66 -5.48
N ASN A 291 28.19 4.45 -6.02
CA ASN A 291 29.06 3.33 -5.71
C ASN A 291 29.27 3.07 -4.21
N ARG A 292 28.18 3.15 -3.43
CA ARG A 292 28.13 2.88 -1.99
C ARG A 292 27.13 1.79 -1.69
N LYS A 293 27.46 0.89 -0.78
CA LYS A 293 26.49 -0.02 -0.18
C LYS A 293 25.69 0.74 0.86
N ILE A 294 24.37 0.90 0.63
CA ILE A 294 23.44 1.54 1.55
C ILE A 294 22.31 0.54 1.83
N PRO A 295 22.38 -0.20 2.96
CA PRO A 295 21.34 -1.16 3.30
C PRO A 295 19.97 -0.49 3.35
N ALA A 296 18.94 -1.19 2.89
CA ALA A 296 17.60 -0.65 2.91
C ALA A 296 16.57 -1.77 3.01
N VAL A 297 15.48 -1.48 3.71
CA VAL A 297 14.33 -2.35 3.86
C VAL A 297 13.05 -1.51 3.84
N GLY A 298 12.00 -2.02 3.23
CA GLY A 298 10.76 -1.25 3.15
C GLY A 298 9.53 -2.11 2.90
N ILE A 299 8.39 -1.46 3.06
CA ILE A 299 7.08 -2.02 2.79
C ILE A 299 6.24 -1.07 1.94
N SER A 300 5.50 -1.64 0.99
CA SER A 300 4.59 -0.93 0.09
C SER A 300 3.16 -1.45 0.26
N PHE A 301 2.23 -0.53 0.50
CA PHE A 301 0.80 -0.79 0.53
C PHE A 301 0.18 -0.27 -0.77
N GLY A 302 -0.39 -1.16 -1.55
CA GLY A 302 -1.14 -0.82 -2.74
C GLY A 302 -2.62 -1.16 -2.57
N THR A 303 -2.95 -2.43 -2.59
CA THR A 303 -4.33 -2.94 -2.53
C THR A 303 -5.07 -2.59 -1.24
N LEU A 304 -4.33 -2.38 -0.13
CA LEU A 304 -4.93 -1.97 1.15
C LEU A 304 -5.64 -0.63 1.06
N ILE A 305 -5.15 0.32 0.25
CA ILE A 305 -5.74 1.66 0.10
C ILE A 305 -7.17 1.59 -0.46
N ASP A 306 -7.47 0.56 -1.25
CA ASP A 306 -8.79 0.31 -1.82
C ASP A 306 -9.61 -0.74 -1.05
N TYR A 307 -9.28 -0.99 0.22
CA TYR A 307 -9.98 -2.00 1.03
C TYR A 307 -11.40 -1.57 1.37
N GLU A 308 -12.40 -2.34 0.93
CA GLU A 308 -13.80 -1.93 0.93
C GLU A 308 -14.50 -2.02 2.29
N LYS A 309 -14.02 -2.89 3.21
CA LYS A 309 -14.69 -3.16 4.49
C LYS A 309 -14.41 -2.12 5.60
N VAL A 310 -13.78 -0.99 5.27
CA VAL A 310 -13.50 0.07 6.24
C VAL A 310 -14.74 0.93 6.46
N ASP A 311 -15.16 1.08 7.72
CA ASP A 311 -16.24 2.00 8.08
C ASP A 311 -15.75 3.45 7.98
N VAL A 312 -16.53 4.28 7.29
CA VAL A 312 -16.20 5.69 6.99
C VAL A 312 -17.24 6.67 7.49
N MET A 313 -18.17 6.20 8.30
CA MET A 313 -19.23 7.09 8.78
C MET A 313 -18.70 8.27 9.62
N ASP A 314 -17.50 8.18 10.15
CA ASP A 314 -16.80 9.27 10.85
C ASP A 314 -16.20 10.33 9.90
N LYS A 315 -16.05 10.03 8.61
CA LYS A 315 -15.51 10.94 7.57
C LYS A 315 -16.60 11.64 6.74
N ALA A 316 -17.84 11.16 6.78
CA ALA A 316 -18.94 11.81 6.12
C ALA A 316 -19.30 13.14 6.83
N THR A 317 -19.89 14.09 6.08
CA THR A 317 -20.41 15.35 6.65
C THR A 317 -21.40 15.04 7.77
N GLU A 318 -21.17 15.64 8.95
CA GLU A 318 -21.93 15.30 10.16
C GLU A 318 -23.34 15.89 10.14
N PHE A 319 -23.47 17.14 9.62
CA PHE A 319 -24.73 17.88 9.67
C PHE A 319 -25.12 18.48 8.32
N ILE A 320 -26.44 18.51 8.06
CA ILE A 320 -27.06 19.41 7.10
C ILE A 320 -27.92 20.42 7.88
N VAL A 321 -27.64 21.71 7.70
CA VAL A 321 -28.42 22.81 8.25
C VAL A 321 -29.39 23.27 7.17
N ILE A 322 -30.68 23.09 7.38
CA ILE A 322 -31.75 23.37 6.41
C ILE A 322 -32.39 24.72 6.77
N SER A 323 -32.23 25.70 5.90
CA SER A 323 -32.85 26.99 6.06
C SER A 323 -34.32 26.95 5.61
N LEU A 324 -35.25 27.34 6.49
CA LEU A 324 -36.66 27.55 6.19
C LEU A 324 -36.92 29.06 6.05
N ASN A 325 -36.34 29.67 4.99
CA ASN A 325 -36.35 31.13 4.73
C ASN A 325 -35.70 31.95 5.89
N LYS A 326 -34.73 31.37 6.60
CA LYS A 326 -34.00 32.01 7.69
C LYS A 326 -32.49 31.86 7.45
N ASP A 327 -32.05 32.37 6.32
CA ASP A 327 -30.68 32.14 5.82
C ASP A 327 -29.61 32.70 6.74
N LYS A 328 -29.83 33.91 7.29
CA LYS A 328 -28.89 34.55 8.21
C LYS A 328 -28.62 33.70 9.47
N GLU A 329 -29.69 33.16 10.06
CA GLU A 329 -29.63 32.33 11.25
C GLU A 329 -29.05 30.94 10.92
N ALA A 330 -29.38 30.35 9.78
CA ALA A 330 -28.81 29.10 9.30
C ALA A 330 -27.30 29.24 9.07
N ILE A 331 -26.84 30.34 8.48
CA ILE A 331 -25.40 30.63 8.29
C ILE A 331 -24.70 30.77 9.64
N LYS A 332 -25.29 31.50 10.61
CA LYS A 332 -24.71 31.65 11.94
C LYS A 332 -24.57 30.31 12.65
N LEU A 333 -25.62 29.49 12.61
CA LEU A 333 -25.60 28.15 13.20
C LEU A 333 -24.54 27.26 12.57
N ALA A 334 -24.44 27.26 11.24
CA ALA A 334 -23.42 26.48 10.54
C ALA A 334 -22.00 26.91 10.92
N GLN A 335 -21.76 28.22 11.05
CA GLN A 335 -20.44 28.73 11.48
C GLN A 335 -20.12 28.34 12.94
N GLN A 336 -21.12 28.35 13.82
CA GLN A 336 -20.93 27.86 15.19
C GLN A 336 -20.61 26.35 15.23
N LEU A 337 -21.25 25.53 14.39
CA LEU A 337 -20.92 24.11 14.27
C LEU A 337 -19.49 23.93 13.78
N ARG A 338 -19.11 24.63 12.72
CA ARG A 338 -17.74 24.56 12.15
C ARG A 338 -16.66 25.01 13.13
N SER A 339 -16.88 26.08 13.89
CA SER A 339 -15.94 26.55 14.92
C SER A 339 -15.72 25.54 16.06
N LYS A 340 -16.68 24.62 16.26
CA LYS A 340 -16.57 23.49 17.19
C LYS A 340 -16.06 22.20 16.53
N GLY A 341 -15.48 22.28 15.32
CA GLY A 341 -14.95 21.12 14.59
C GLY A 341 -16.01 20.21 13.99
N LYS A 342 -17.29 20.66 13.91
CA LYS A 342 -18.38 19.87 13.34
C LYS A 342 -18.55 20.19 11.86
N SER A 343 -18.39 19.18 11.01
CA SER A 343 -18.58 19.37 9.57
C SER A 343 -20.07 19.57 9.25
N CYS A 344 -20.40 20.60 8.47
CA CYS A 344 -21.76 20.84 8.06
C CYS A 344 -21.87 21.53 6.71
N VAL A 345 -22.96 21.22 6.01
CA VAL A 345 -23.43 21.90 4.79
C VAL A 345 -24.71 22.66 5.08
N ILE A 346 -24.90 23.79 4.43
CA ILE A 346 -26.18 24.53 4.49
C ILE A 346 -26.96 24.21 3.22
N TYR A 347 -28.27 23.97 3.38
CA TYR A 347 -29.16 23.76 2.25
C TYR A 347 -30.24 24.85 2.24
N TYR A 348 -30.36 25.56 1.12
CA TYR A 348 -31.34 26.59 0.89
C TYR A 348 -32.40 26.04 -0.05
N GLY A 349 -33.61 25.81 0.42
CA GLY A 349 -34.70 25.31 -0.42
C GLY A 349 -35.65 24.35 0.30
N LYS A 350 -36.33 23.53 -0.47
CA LYS A 350 -37.37 22.63 0.05
C LYS A 350 -36.77 21.56 0.95
N PRO A 351 -37.32 21.34 2.18
CA PRO A 351 -36.82 20.32 3.14
C PRO A 351 -36.73 18.91 2.56
N SER A 352 -37.68 18.51 1.71
CA SER A 352 -37.66 17.19 1.06
C SER A 352 -36.42 17.02 0.17
N LYS A 353 -36.04 18.03 -0.59
CA LYS A 353 -34.81 18.00 -1.41
C LYS A 353 -33.53 18.05 -0.58
N ALA A 354 -33.58 18.76 0.55
CA ALA A 354 -32.47 18.75 1.51
C ALA A 354 -32.23 17.36 2.09
N LEU A 355 -33.30 16.62 2.40
CA LEU A 355 -33.20 15.25 2.93
C LEU A 355 -32.75 14.24 1.86
N GLU A 356 -33.21 14.39 0.61
CA GLU A 356 -32.70 13.61 -0.54
C GLU A 356 -31.19 13.84 -0.71
N TYR A 357 -30.76 15.11 -0.70
CA TYR A 357 -29.35 15.49 -0.76
C TYR A 357 -28.53 14.88 0.40
N ALA A 358 -29.06 14.97 1.62
CA ALA A 358 -28.39 14.42 2.79
C ALA A 358 -28.19 12.91 2.69
N ASN A 359 -29.20 12.18 2.25
CA ASN A 359 -29.11 10.72 2.05
C ASN A 359 -28.09 10.36 0.94
N ALA A 360 -28.13 11.06 -0.20
CA ALA A 360 -27.21 10.85 -1.29
C ALA A 360 -25.75 11.13 -0.93
N ASN A 361 -25.52 12.03 0.06
CA ASN A 361 -24.19 12.44 0.52
C ASN A 361 -23.81 11.84 1.89
N PHE A 362 -24.50 10.81 2.36
CA PHE A 362 -24.22 10.09 3.61
C PHE A 362 -24.22 10.98 4.87
N ILE A 363 -24.96 12.11 4.85
CA ILE A 363 -25.05 13.04 5.99
C ILE A 363 -25.96 12.44 7.06
N ARG A 364 -25.46 12.43 8.31
CA ARG A 364 -26.16 11.72 9.41
C ARG A 364 -27.27 12.51 10.06
N ASN A 365 -27.09 13.82 10.20
CA ASN A 365 -27.94 14.63 11.05
C ASN A 365 -28.47 15.83 10.28
N ALA A 366 -29.77 16.09 10.40
CA ALA A 366 -30.40 17.28 9.87
C ALA A 366 -30.83 18.22 11.00
N VAL A 367 -30.59 19.52 10.79
CA VAL A 367 -31.01 20.59 11.69
C VAL A 367 -31.84 21.56 10.88
N PHE A 368 -33.09 21.78 11.27
CA PHE A 368 -33.98 22.74 10.63
C PHE A 368 -33.86 24.10 11.32
N VAL A 369 -33.80 25.17 10.54
CA VAL A 369 -33.74 26.54 11.02
C VAL A 369 -34.94 27.31 10.49
N GLY A 370 -35.96 27.40 11.29
CA GLY A 370 -37.21 28.11 11.03
C GLY A 370 -37.54 29.11 12.13
N GLU A 371 -38.68 29.75 12.01
CA GLU A 371 -39.10 30.77 12.96
C GLU A 371 -39.32 30.20 14.38
N LYS A 372 -39.84 28.97 14.50
CA LYS A 372 -40.09 28.30 15.75
C LYS A 372 -38.78 28.01 16.51
N GLU A 373 -37.77 27.49 15.81
CA GLU A 373 -36.48 27.15 16.35
C GLU A 373 -35.73 28.40 16.82
N ILE A 374 -35.83 29.49 16.07
CA ILE A 374 -35.22 30.77 16.42
C ILE A 374 -35.88 31.38 17.69
N LYS A 375 -37.23 31.44 17.73
CA LYS A 375 -37.96 31.97 18.88
C LYS A 375 -37.70 31.16 20.18
N SER A 376 -37.61 29.83 20.05
CA SER A 376 -37.38 28.96 21.22
C SER A 376 -35.91 28.87 21.61
N LYS A 377 -34.97 29.33 20.76
CA LYS A 377 -33.51 29.14 20.88
C LYS A 377 -33.11 27.66 21.03
N LYS A 378 -33.96 26.74 20.57
CA LYS A 378 -33.72 25.29 20.63
C LYS A 378 -33.71 24.71 19.23
N PHE A 379 -32.52 24.35 18.75
CA PHE A 379 -32.38 23.66 17.50
C PHE A 379 -32.43 22.15 17.71
N LYS A 380 -33.31 21.47 16.98
CA LYS A 380 -33.44 20.01 17.04
C LYS A 380 -32.55 19.37 16.00
N ILE A 381 -31.82 18.36 16.41
CA ILE A 381 -31.09 17.45 15.53
C ILE A 381 -31.98 16.25 15.26
N LYS A 382 -32.20 15.93 13.99
CA LYS A 382 -32.81 14.68 13.57
C LYS A 382 -31.74 13.75 12.98
N ASN A 383 -31.52 12.61 13.62
CA ASN A 383 -30.66 11.58 13.05
C ASN A 383 -31.40 10.92 11.89
N LEU A 384 -30.84 11.01 10.69
CA LEU A 384 -31.49 10.55 9.45
C LEU A 384 -31.52 9.03 9.31
N LYS A 385 -30.64 8.31 10.01
CA LYS A 385 -30.61 6.83 10.00
C LYS A 385 -31.63 6.23 10.96
N THR A 386 -31.77 6.82 12.16
CA THR A 386 -32.62 6.26 13.24
C THR A 386 -33.94 6.99 13.41
N GLY A 387 -34.11 8.16 12.80
CA GLY A 387 -35.26 9.04 13.01
C GLY A 387 -35.32 9.74 14.38
N LYS A 388 -34.37 9.42 15.28
CA LYS A 388 -34.36 10.02 16.64
C LYS A 388 -34.06 11.51 16.59
N GLU A 389 -34.79 12.26 17.42
CA GLU A 389 -34.58 13.70 17.64
C GLU A 389 -33.86 13.95 18.95
N SER A 390 -32.99 14.96 18.98
CA SER A 390 -32.33 15.47 20.15
C SER A 390 -32.13 16.98 20.05
N ILE A 391 -31.81 17.65 21.16
CA ILE A 391 -31.53 19.08 21.15
C ILE A 391 -30.05 19.29 20.84
N LEU A 392 -29.78 20.20 19.89
CA LEU A 392 -28.42 20.63 19.56
C LEU A 392 -27.86 21.43 20.76
N LYS A 393 -26.82 20.90 21.37
CA LYS A 393 -26.04 21.64 22.37
C LYS A 393 -24.93 22.37 21.65
N ILE A 394 -25.07 23.70 21.53
CA ILE A 394 -24.10 24.55 20.85
C ILE A 394 -23.11 25.12 21.86
#